data_ad6e633b27ed081628c7a3c1d4663fa6
#
_entry.id   ad6e633b27ed081628c7a3c1d4663fa6
#
_cell.length_a   1.000
_cell.length_b   1.000
_cell.length_c   1.000
_cell.angle_alpha   90.00
_cell.angle_beta   90.00
_cell.angle_gamma   90.00
#
_symmetry.space_group_name_H-M   'P 1'
#
loop_
_entity.id
_entity.type
_entity.pdbx_description
1 polymer ?
#
loop_
_entity_poly.entity_id
_entity_poly.type
_entity_poly.pdbx_seq_one_letter_code
_entity_poly.pdbx_strand_id
1 'polypeptide(L)'
;MIDVIWNKYPRMTELEVRSHLAKLGFRGETVFKPCEALSGGELARLRFAEIVLERPNLLFLDEPTNHLDIYTRENLTEALMAYTGTLLMVTHDRHLMNSLAVPSSIWKMERPPCIRATMP
;
A
#
# COMPACT_ATOMS: atom_id res chain seq x y z
N MET A 1 7.69 -14.40 6.03
CA MET A 1 6.77 -13.31 5.60
C MET A 1 5.32 -13.62 5.94
N ILE A 2 4.79 -14.71 5.46
CA ILE A 2 3.39 -15.12 5.73
C ILE A 2 3.10 -15.16 7.23
N ASP A 3 4.03 -15.66 8.03
CA ASP A 3 3.88 -15.78 9.49
C ASP A 3 3.70 -14.44 10.20
N VAL A 4 4.30 -13.38 9.69
CA VAL A 4 4.16 -12.02 10.25
C VAL A 4 2.70 -11.57 10.20
N ILE A 5 2.06 -11.76 9.03
CA ILE A 5 0.64 -11.43 8.86
C ILE A 5 -0.22 -12.40 9.66
N TRP A 6 0.05 -13.69 9.59
CA TRP A 6 -0.78 -14.72 10.21
C TRP A 6 -0.76 -14.65 11.74
N ASN A 7 0.41 -14.38 12.34
CA ASN A 7 0.50 -14.21 13.79
C ASN A 7 -0.29 -13.00 14.28
N LYS A 8 -0.35 -11.95 13.47
CA LYS A 8 -1.10 -10.74 13.80
C LYS A 8 -2.61 -10.91 13.56
N TYR A 9 -2.98 -11.72 12.57
CA TYR A 9 -4.38 -11.95 12.16
C TYR A 9 -4.71 -13.45 12.11
N PRO A 10 -4.75 -14.14 13.28
CA PRO A 10 -4.90 -15.59 13.34
C PRO A 10 -6.25 -16.11 12.83
N ARG A 11 -7.22 -15.23 12.63
CA ARG A 11 -8.53 -15.59 12.07
C ARG A 11 -8.54 -15.69 10.55
N MET A 12 -7.51 -15.17 9.89
CA MET A 12 -7.36 -15.30 8.44
C MET A 12 -6.89 -16.70 8.07
N THR A 13 -7.47 -17.24 7.02
CA THR A 13 -6.98 -18.50 6.43
C THR A 13 -5.65 -18.24 5.68
N GLU A 14 -4.86 -19.28 5.50
CA GLU A 14 -3.63 -19.19 4.70
C GLU A 14 -3.90 -18.63 3.30
N LEU A 15 -5.01 -19.06 2.69
CA LEU A 15 -5.41 -18.60 1.36
C LEU A 15 -5.69 -17.08 1.34
N GLU A 16 -6.37 -16.57 2.35
CA GLU A 16 -6.65 -15.13 2.48
C GLU A 16 -5.36 -14.32 2.66
N VAL A 17 -4.45 -14.77 3.52
CA VAL A 17 -3.15 -14.13 3.72
C VAL A 17 -2.34 -14.14 2.42
N ARG A 18 -2.26 -15.27 1.74
CA ARG A 18 -1.55 -15.39 0.45
C ARG A 18 -2.17 -14.52 -0.63
N SER A 19 -3.50 -14.47 -0.72
CA SER A 19 -4.20 -13.61 -1.67
C SER A 19 -3.94 -12.13 -1.41
N HIS A 20 -3.90 -11.74 -0.14
CA HIS A 20 -3.57 -10.37 0.25
C HIS A 20 -2.14 -9.98 -0.13
N LEU A 21 -1.18 -10.84 0.17
CA LEU A 21 0.23 -10.64 -0.20
C LEU A 21 0.44 -10.65 -1.73
N ALA A 22 -0.32 -11.47 -2.46
CA ALA A 22 -0.24 -11.53 -3.92
C ALA A 22 -0.65 -10.21 -4.59
N LYS A 23 -1.62 -9.49 -4.03
CA LYS A 23 -2.02 -8.14 -4.50
C LYS A 23 -0.87 -7.15 -4.44
N LEU A 24 0.07 -7.34 -3.54
CA LEU A 24 1.24 -6.49 -3.35
C LEU A 24 2.51 -7.05 -4.00
N GLY A 25 2.37 -8.02 -4.89
CA GLY A 25 3.46 -8.57 -5.68
C GLY A 25 4.19 -9.76 -5.06
N PHE A 26 3.74 -10.26 -3.91
CA PHE A 26 4.31 -11.47 -3.30
C PHE A 26 3.55 -12.71 -3.76
N ARG A 27 4.14 -13.49 -4.65
CA ARG A 27 3.51 -14.65 -5.25
C ARG A 27 4.33 -15.91 -5.09
N GLY A 28 3.65 -17.06 -5.13
CA GLY A 28 4.28 -18.37 -5.06
C GLY A 28 5.08 -18.57 -3.77
N GLU A 29 6.30 -19.04 -3.89
CA GLU A 29 7.18 -19.31 -2.75
C GLU A 29 7.74 -18.06 -2.08
N THR A 30 7.64 -16.90 -2.72
CA THR A 30 8.11 -15.63 -2.16
C THR A 30 7.42 -15.31 -0.83
N VAL A 31 6.18 -15.75 -0.63
CA VAL A 31 5.42 -15.54 0.61
C VAL A 31 6.03 -16.27 1.82
N PHE A 32 6.81 -17.31 1.58
CA PHE A 32 7.52 -18.07 2.63
C PHE A 32 8.90 -17.53 2.94
N LYS A 33 9.38 -16.55 2.19
CA LYS A 33 10.68 -15.93 2.38
C LYS A 33 10.78 -15.33 3.80
N PRO A 34 11.88 -15.54 4.53
CA PRO A 34 12.06 -14.88 5.83
C PRO A 34 12.19 -13.37 5.66
N CYS A 35 11.68 -12.60 6.63
CA CYS A 35 11.71 -11.14 6.56
C CYS A 35 13.13 -10.57 6.46
N GLU A 36 14.09 -11.24 7.05
CA GLU A 36 15.52 -10.88 7.03
C GLU A 36 16.14 -10.97 5.62
N ALA A 37 15.55 -11.79 4.75
CA ALA A 37 15.99 -11.96 3.37
C ALA A 37 15.27 -11.03 2.39
N LEU A 38 14.41 -10.14 2.86
CA LEU A 38 13.68 -9.19 2.03
C LEU A 38 14.55 -8.00 1.65
N SER A 39 14.43 -7.55 0.41
CA SER A 39 14.98 -6.25 0.01
C SER A 39 14.24 -5.11 0.70
N GLY A 40 14.82 -3.90 0.69
CA GLY A 40 14.17 -2.72 1.25
C GLY A 40 12.79 -2.45 0.63
N GLY A 41 12.66 -2.61 -0.68
CA GLY A 41 11.38 -2.46 -1.38
C GLY A 41 10.36 -3.55 -1.03
N GLU A 42 10.81 -4.80 -0.89
CA GLU A 42 9.96 -5.91 -0.43
C GLU A 42 9.48 -5.68 1.01
N LEU A 43 10.37 -5.22 1.88
CA LEU A 43 10.01 -4.90 3.25
C LEU A 43 8.98 -3.76 3.33
N ALA A 44 9.15 -2.71 2.53
CA ALA A 44 8.19 -1.60 2.45
C ALA A 44 6.81 -2.10 1.99
N ARG A 45 6.75 -2.98 1.00
CA ARG A 45 5.49 -3.60 0.52
C ARG A 45 4.84 -4.46 1.60
N LEU A 46 5.63 -5.22 2.35
CA LEU A 46 5.11 -6.02 3.46
C LEU A 46 4.51 -5.14 4.57
N ARG A 47 5.19 -4.07 4.92
CA ARG A 47 4.67 -3.08 5.88
C ARG A 47 3.37 -2.46 5.40
N PHE A 48 3.29 -2.16 4.12
CA PHE A 48 2.05 -1.65 3.54
C PHE A 48 0.92 -2.69 3.60
N ALA A 49 1.22 -3.97 3.36
CA ALA A 49 0.26 -5.06 3.51
C ALA A 49 -0.33 -5.13 4.93
N GLU A 50 0.50 -4.97 5.94
CA GLU A 50 0.06 -4.91 7.34
C GLU A 50 -0.88 -3.72 7.59
N ILE A 51 -0.49 -2.53 7.11
CA ILE A 51 -1.26 -1.30 7.29
C ILE A 51 -2.65 -1.40 6.66
N VAL A 52 -2.74 -1.96 5.46
CA VAL A 52 -4.04 -2.14 4.79
C VAL A 52 -4.97 -3.07 5.57
N LEU A 53 -4.43 -4.10 6.21
CA LEU A 53 -5.21 -5.01 7.06
C LEU A 53 -5.65 -4.37 8.37
N GLU A 54 -4.88 -3.46 8.92
CA GLU A 54 -5.23 -2.72 10.14
C GLU A 54 -6.43 -1.77 9.94
N ARG A 55 -6.70 -1.38 8.71
CA ARG A 55 -7.76 -0.43 8.34
C ARG A 55 -7.76 0.84 9.21
N PRO A 56 -6.65 1.56 9.29
CA PRO A 56 -6.56 2.78 10.10
C PRO A 56 -7.53 3.84 9.59
N ASN A 57 -7.97 4.74 10.45
CA ASN A 57 -8.82 5.86 10.06
C ASN A 57 -8.05 6.93 9.26
N LEU A 58 -6.77 7.09 9.55
CA LEU A 58 -5.86 8.01 8.87
C LEU A 58 -4.62 7.25 8.41
N LEU A 59 -4.29 7.37 7.14
CA LEU A 59 -3.10 6.82 6.55
C LEU A 59 -2.26 7.96 5.96
N PHE A 60 -1.03 8.09 6.43
CA PHE A 60 -0.04 9.01 5.88
C PHE A 60 0.99 8.26 5.06
N LEU A 61 1.17 8.67 3.80
CA LEU A 61 2.13 8.08 2.88
C LEU A 61 3.04 9.16 2.29
N ASP A 62 4.34 8.94 2.38
CA ASP A 62 5.35 9.79 1.76
C ASP A 62 6.01 9.04 0.62
N GLU A 63 5.82 9.55 -0.61
CA GLU A 63 6.34 8.97 -1.84
C GLU A 63 6.16 7.43 -1.95
N PRO A 64 4.94 6.91 -1.81
CA PRO A 64 4.71 5.47 -1.65
C PRO A 64 5.05 4.63 -2.88
N THR A 65 5.17 5.25 -4.06
CA THR A 65 5.49 4.57 -5.32
C THR A 65 6.97 4.59 -5.67
N ASN A 66 7.81 5.25 -4.88
CA ASN A 66 9.24 5.29 -5.12
C ASN A 66 9.85 3.89 -5.10
N HIS A 67 10.71 3.63 -6.07
CA HIS A 67 11.44 2.37 -6.25
C HIS A 67 10.54 1.13 -6.46
N LEU A 68 9.27 1.32 -6.79
CA LEU A 68 8.37 0.24 -7.15
C LEU A 68 8.36 0.01 -8.67
N ASP A 69 8.32 -1.26 -9.07
CA ASP A 69 8.04 -1.64 -10.45
C ASP A 69 6.59 -1.30 -10.84
N ILE A 70 6.30 -1.26 -12.13
CA ILE A 70 4.98 -0.86 -12.66
C ILE A 70 3.87 -1.73 -12.09
N TYR A 71 4.07 -3.04 -12.05
CA TYR A 71 3.08 -3.98 -11.54
C TYR A 71 2.75 -3.76 -10.05
N THR A 72 3.77 -3.59 -9.23
CA THR A 72 3.59 -3.31 -7.79
C THR A 72 2.94 -1.95 -7.57
N ARG A 73 3.28 -0.97 -8.40
CA ARG A 73 2.68 0.37 -8.36
C ARG A 73 1.18 0.33 -8.66
N GLU A 74 0.76 -0.44 -9.65
CA GLU A 74 -0.65 -0.64 -9.97
C GLU A 74 -1.41 -1.32 -8.83
N ASN A 75 -0.85 -2.37 -8.26
CA ASN A 75 -1.44 -3.06 -7.11
C ASN A 75 -1.57 -2.17 -5.88
N LEU A 76 -0.56 -1.33 -5.62
CA LEU A 76 -0.61 -0.33 -4.56
C LEU A 76 -1.73 0.69 -4.81
N THR A 77 -1.84 1.16 -6.05
CA THR A 77 -2.89 2.11 -6.45
C THR A 77 -4.28 1.51 -6.23
N GLU A 78 -4.51 0.27 -6.64
CA GLU A 78 -5.79 -0.43 -6.42
C GLU A 78 -6.11 -0.58 -4.92
N ALA A 79 -5.11 -0.94 -4.11
CA ALA A 79 -5.29 -1.06 -2.67
C ALA A 79 -5.64 0.29 -2.01
N LEU A 80 -5.03 1.38 -2.46
CA LEU A 80 -5.36 2.73 -2.00
C LEU A 80 -6.73 3.20 -2.46
N MET A 81 -7.15 2.83 -3.66
CA MET A 81 -8.51 3.13 -4.15
C MET A 81 -9.59 2.42 -3.33
N ALA A 82 -9.32 1.22 -2.85
CA ALA A 82 -10.21 0.45 -1.98
C ALA A 82 -10.18 0.91 -0.51
N TYR A 83 -9.24 1.75 -0.13
CA TYR A 83 -9.13 2.28 1.22
C TYR A 83 -10.23 3.31 1.49
N THR A 84 -10.98 3.13 2.58
CA THR A 84 -12.15 3.93 2.92
C THR A 84 -11.88 5.01 3.97
N GLY A 85 -10.70 5.03 4.58
CA GLY A 85 -10.31 6.03 5.57
C GLY A 85 -9.80 7.32 4.94
N THR A 86 -9.26 8.20 5.77
CA THR A 86 -8.59 9.43 5.33
C THR A 86 -7.17 9.13 4.88
N LEU A 87 -6.82 9.56 3.68
CA LEU A 87 -5.50 9.40 3.11
C LEU A 87 -4.81 10.75 2.98
N LEU A 88 -3.68 10.91 3.64
CA LEU A 88 -2.76 12.03 3.45
C LEU A 88 -1.51 11.51 2.73
N MET A 89 -1.23 12.04 1.56
CA MET A 89 -0.15 11.52 0.73
C MET A 89 0.67 12.64 0.11
N VAL A 90 1.98 12.46 0.16
CA VAL A 90 2.97 13.29 -0.55
C VAL A 90 3.52 12.46 -1.71
N THR A 91 3.35 12.91 -2.94
CA THR A 91 3.84 12.19 -4.11
C THR A 91 4.07 13.11 -5.31
N HIS A 92 5.01 12.73 -6.18
CA HIS A 92 5.22 13.30 -7.51
C HIS A 92 4.61 12.42 -8.61
N ASP A 93 4.08 11.26 -8.26
CA ASP A 93 3.47 10.32 -9.20
C ASP A 93 2.09 10.82 -9.65
N ARG A 94 2.05 11.36 -10.87
CA ARG A 94 0.81 11.89 -11.47
C ARG A 94 -0.22 10.81 -11.74
N HIS A 95 0.21 9.61 -12.09
CA HIS A 95 -0.69 8.48 -12.33
C HIS A 95 -1.43 8.10 -11.03
N LEU A 96 -0.70 7.99 -9.94
CA LEU A 96 -1.27 7.72 -8.63
C LEU A 96 -2.23 8.83 -8.21
N MET A 97 -1.83 10.09 -8.36
CA MET A 97 -2.70 11.23 -8.05
C MET A 97 -3.99 11.23 -8.86
N ASN A 98 -3.91 10.96 -10.16
CA ASN A 98 -5.07 10.93 -11.03
C ASN A 98 -6.02 9.76 -10.72
N SER A 99 -5.45 8.60 -10.41
CA SER A 99 -6.23 7.41 -10.07
C SER A 99 -6.99 7.55 -8.76
N LEU A 100 -6.41 8.29 -7.80
CA LEU A 100 -7.03 8.58 -6.50
C LEU A 100 -7.88 9.86 -6.52
N ALA A 101 -7.99 10.54 -7.67
CA ALA A 101 -8.72 11.81 -7.81
C ALA A 101 -10.22 11.63 -7.59
N VAL A 102 -10.67 11.90 -6.37
CA VAL A 102 -12.07 12.19 -6.08
C VAL A 102 -12.26 13.71 -6.03
N PRO A 103 -13.35 14.27 -6.60
CA PRO A 103 -13.47 15.71 -6.84
C PRO A 103 -13.49 16.63 -5.63
N SER A 104 -13.57 16.10 -4.41
CA SER A 104 -13.99 16.90 -3.27
C SER A 104 -12.92 17.45 -2.33
N SER A 105 -11.66 17.09 -2.45
CA SER A 105 -10.65 17.56 -1.47
C SER A 105 -9.21 17.46 -2.00
N ILE A 106 -8.88 18.23 -3.02
CA ILE A 106 -7.48 18.34 -3.46
C ILE A 106 -6.93 19.70 -3.01
N TRP A 107 -5.97 19.66 -2.09
CA TRP A 107 -5.08 20.78 -1.85
C TRP A 107 -3.85 20.62 -2.74
N LYS A 108 -3.79 21.41 -3.81
CA LYS A 108 -2.64 21.42 -4.70
C LYS A 108 -1.74 22.60 -4.33
N MET A 109 -0.56 22.31 -3.83
CA MET A 109 0.49 23.33 -3.80
C MET A 109 1.19 23.34 -5.15
N GLU A 110 1.35 24.51 -5.75
CA GLU A 110 1.95 24.69 -7.08
C GLU A 110 3.45 24.38 -7.17
N ARG A 111 4.05 23.92 -6.08
CA ARG A 111 5.43 23.43 -6.06
C ARG A 111 5.48 22.05 -5.40
N PRO A 112 6.27 21.11 -5.95
CA PRO A 112 6.42 19.81 -5.30
C PRO A 112 6.89 19.97 -3.85
N PRO A 113 6.40 19.13 -2.93
CA PRO A 113 5.53 17.98 -3.15
C PRO A 113 4.04 18.32 -3.16
N CYS A 114 3.25 17.53 -3.92
CA CYS A 114 1.80 17.61 -3.88
C CYS A 114 1.27 16.87 -2.64
N ILE A 115 0.49 17.56 -1.83
CA ILE A 115 -0.21 16.96 -0.69
C ILE A 115 -1.66 16.68 -1.12
N ARG A 116 -2.11 15.49 -0.88
CA ARG A 116 -3.49 15.12 -1.11
C ARG A 116 -4.11 14.56 0.16
N ALA A 117 -5.21 15.14 0.56
CA ALA A 117 -6.11 14.59 1.56
C ALA A 117 -7.38 14.10 0.87
N THR A 118 -7.74 12.85 1.05
CA THR A 118 -9.04 12.31 0.67
C THR A 118 -9.82 12.04 1.96
N MET A 119 -11.00 12.63 2.06
CA MET A 119 -11.96 12.26 3.10
C MET A 119 -12.96 11.26 2.54
N PRO A 120 -13.39 10.29 3.36
CA PRO A 120 -14.40 9.33 2.97
C PRO A 120 -15.74 9.98 2.63
#